data_0e2dc9de89cff9dcdff3b7e5ff9381bb
#
_entry.id   0e2dc9de89cff9dcdff3b7e5ff9381bb
#
_cell.length_a   1.000
_cell.length_b   1.000
_cell.length_c   1.000
_cell.angle_alpha   90.00
_cell.angle_beta   90.00
_cell.angle_gamma   90.00
#
_symmetry.space_group_name_H-M   'P 1'
#
loop_
_entity.id
_entity.type
_entity.pdbx_description
1 polymer ?
#
loop_
_entity_poly.entity_id
_entity_poly.type
_entity_poly.pdbx_seq_one_letter_code
_entity_poly.pdbx_strand_id
1 'polypeptide(L)'
;ETLASILGTDRVAADIPLEEGDSLRSKIKQVASGRFGVTAEYLNSADQIQIKMAQGAKPGEGGQLPGHKVSEYIASLRFSVPGVGLISPPPHHDIYSIEDLAQLIHDLKNANPNASISVKLVSEVGIGTVAAGVSKAKADHVVVAGHDGGTGASPLSSVKHAGTPWELGLAETQQTLVLNGLRSRIRVQADGQMKTGRDVVIAAMLGADEIGFATAPLVVEGCIMMRKCHLNTCPVGVATQDPVLRAKFQGKPEHVVNYFFFVAEEARQLMAQLGIRTYDELIGRADLLDKSKAISHWKAQGLDFSNIFYQPKTDAPHNLFHTDAQDHGLDRALDHKLIAQAKPALERGERVSFISPVKNLNRTVGTMLSGEVAKRYGHAGLPDDTIHIQLQGTAGQSAGAFLAAGITIDLVGEGNDYVGKGLSGGRIIVRPNTEFRGWAVDNIIVGNTVLYGAIAGEAFFNGVAGERFAVRNSGATAIVEGLGDHGCEYMTGGTVVVLGDTGRNFAAGMSGGVAYVYDPKGEFEQRCNTTMVNLERVLSTKEQGDKSTWHAQTRDGERESDEMILKRLIERHFKHTGSTRARNLLDDWANSRGKFVKVFPTEYKRALEEMHNSSMEEANDKIELAA
;
A
#
# COMPACT_ATOMS: atom_id res chain seq x y z
N GLU A 1 7.10 5.88 -26.20
CA GLU A 1 7.90 6.15 -24.99
C GLU A 1 9.05 5.16 -24.93
N THR A 2 10.28 5.63 -24.74
CA THR A 2 11.45 4.78 -24.57
C THR A 2 11.62 4.42 -23.09
N LEU A 3 12.29 3.30 -22.79
CA LEU A 3 12.63 2.90 -21.41
C LEU A 3 13.36 4.04 -20.68
N ALA A 4 14.18 4.79 -21.40
CA ALA A 4 14.90 5.95 -20.88
C ALA A 4 13.98 7.10 -20.46
N SER A 5 12.84 7.33 -21.14
CA SER A 5 11.87 8.36 -20.78
C SER A 5 11.07 8.01 -19.51
N ILE A 6 10.96 6.70 -19.20
CA ILE A 6 10.20 6.19 -18.05
C ILE A 6 11.11 6.04 -16.81
N LEU A 7 12.34 5.57 -17.00
CA LEU A 7 13.27 5.21 -15.91
C LEU A 7 14.36 6.26 -15.65
N GLY A 8 14.50 7.26 -16.50
CA GLY A 8 15.61 8.21 -16.50
C GLY A 8 16.82 7.70 -17.32
N THR A 9 17.50 8.62 -18.02
CA THR A 9 18.59 8.31 -18.97
C THR A 9 19.84 7.70 -18.34
N ASP A 10 20.06 7.92 -17.06
CA ASP A 10 21.18 7.42 -16.26
C ASP A 10 21.06 5.94 -15.84
N ARG A 11 19.91 5.31 -16.12
CA ARG A 11 19.56 3.97 -15.62
C ARG A 11 19.42 2.90 -16.70
N VAL A 12 19.38 3.30 -17.94
CA VAL A 12 19.26 2.40 -19.08
C VAL A 12 20.55 2.42 -19.88
N ALA A 13 21.29 1.31 -19.84
CA ALA A 13 22.59 1.17 -20.52
C ALA A 13 22.45 1.01 -22.02
N ALA A 14 21.49 1.42 -22.71
CA ALA A 14 21.22 1.55 -24.13
C ALA A 14 19.70 1.46 -24.40
N ASP A 15 19.25 2.03 -25.48
CA ASP A 15 17.90 1.83 -25.99
C ASP A 15 17.67 0.34 -26.25
N ILE A 16 16.87 -0.30 -25.37
CA ILE A 16 16.37 -1.65 -25.65
C ILE A 16 15.27 -1.47 -26.68
N PRO A 17 15.41 -2.01 -27.88
CA PRO A 17 14.35 -1.95 -28.87
C PRO A 17 13.13 -2.72 -28.31
N LEU A 18 11.98 -2.05 -28.29
CA LEU A 18 10.73 -2.68 -27.91
C LEU A 18 10.10 -3.26 -29.17
N GLU A 19 9.69 -4.52 -29.09
CA GLU A 19 8.90 -5.18 -30.10
C GLU A 19 7.39 -4.92 -29.89
N GLU A 20 6.59 -5.10 -30.94
CA GLU A 20 5.15 -4.97 -30.83
C GLU A 20 4.58 -5.97 -29.81
N GLY A 21 3.89 -5.46 -28.79
CA GLY A 21 3.35 -6.24 -27.68
C GLY A 21 4.19 -6.22 -26.41
N ASP A 22 5.40 -5.66 -26.42
CA ASP A 22 6.19 -5.49 -25.22
C ASP A 22 5.57 -4.47 -24.26
N SER A 23 5.63 -4.78 -22.97
CA SER A 23 5.17 -3.90 -21.89
C SER A 23 6.26 -3.63 -20.89
N LEU A 24 6.61 -2.36 -20.69
CA LEU A 24 7.62 -1.93 -19.71
C LEU A 24 7.09 -1.89 -18.28
N ARG A 25 5.78 -2.04 -18.09
CA ARG A 25 5.17 -2.03 -16.77
C ARG A 25 5.14 -3.43 -16.14
N SER A 26 5.33 -3.48 -14.84
CA SER A 26 5.00 -4.68 -14.07
C SER A 26 3.47 -4.87 -14.06
N LYS A 27 2.99 -6.03 -14.50
CA LYS A 27 1.56 -6.37 -14.54
C LYS A 27 0.95 -6.56 -13.16
N ILE A 28 1.74 -7.08 -12.20
CA ILE A 28 1.32 -7.31 -10.82
C ILE A 28 1.81 -6.16 -9.95
N LYS A 29 0.87 -5.49 -9.26
CA LYS A 29 1.16 -4.42 -8.32
C LYS A 29 0.84 -4.88 -6.89
N GLN A 30 1.78 -4.71 -5.97
CA GLN A 30 1.62 -5.16 -4.59
C GLN A 30 1.17 -4.02 -3.67
N VAL A 31 0.18 -4.32 -2.82
CA VAL A 31 -0.29 -3.47 -1.72
C VAL A 31 0.12 -4.14 -0.41
N ALA A 32 1.16 -3.61 0.24
CA ALA A 32 1.64 -4.08 1.54
C ALA A 32 1.14 -3.17 2.67
N SER A 33 1.35 -3.56 3.93
CA SER A 33 0.95 -2.78 5.11
C SER A 33 1.54 -1.36 5.14
N GLY A 34 2.72 -1.17 4.55
CA GLY A 34 3.38 0.14 4.46
C GLY A 34 2.73 1.15 3.53
N ARG A 35 1.89 0.72 2.58
CA ARG A 35 1.21 1.58 1.59
C ARG A 35 2.14 2.52 0.81
N PHE A 36 3.43 2.21 0.71
CA PHE A 36 4.40 3.05 0.02
C PHE A 36 4.11 3.15 -1.47
N GLY A 37 3.88 4.37 -1.96
CA GLY A 37 3.67 4.65 -3.37
C GLY A 37 2.39 4.04 -3.97
N VAL A 38 1.39 3.68 -3.17
CA VAL A 38 0.10 3.16 -3.64
C VAL A 38 -0.81 4.32 -4.04
N THR A 39 -0.58 4.86 -5.23
CA THR A 39 -1.39 5.93 -5.82
C THR A 39 -2.54 5.38 -6.67
N ALA A 40 -3.51 6.24 -7.02
CA ALA A 40 -4.56 5.88 -7.98
C ALA A 40 -3.98 5.42 -9.33
N GLU A 41 -2.93 6.08 -9.84
CA GLU A 41 -2.22 5.69 -11.06
C GLU A 41 -1.54 4.32 -10.92
N TYR A 42 -0.83 4.09 -9.81
CA TYR A 42 -0.22 2.80 -9.51
C TYR A 42 -1.23 1.65 -9.60
N LEU A 43 -2.40 1.81 -8.99
CA LEU A 43 -3.46 0.82 -9.00
C LEU A 43 -4.06 0.62 -10.40
N ASN A 44 -4.27 1.71 -11.16
CA ASN A 44 -4.83 1.64 -12.50
C ASN A 44 -3.88 1.05 -13.54
N SER A 45 -2.57 1.04 -13.27
CA SER A 45 -1.57 0.41 -14.15
C SER A 45 -1.43 -1.11 -13.94
N ALA A 46 -2.24 -1.73 -13.08
CA ALA A 46 -2.15 -3.15 -12.75
C ALA A 46 -3.09 -4.00 -13.61
N ASP A 47 -2.65 -5.20 -13.99
CA ASP A 47 -3.51 -6.31 -14.45
C ASP A 47 -3.93 -7.18 -13.26
N GLN A 48 -3.08 -7.25 -12.22
CA GLN A 48 -3.39 -7.87 -10.94
C GLN A 48 -2.90 -7.01 -9.79
N ILE A 49 -3.74 -6.82 -8.76
CA ILE A 49 -3.38 -6.14 -7.51
C ILE A 49 -3.28 -7.18 -6.41
N GLN A 50 -2.10 -7.28 -5.79
CA GLN A 50 -1.85 -8.26 -4.74
C GLN A 50 -1.79 -7.61 -3.36
N ILE A 51 -2.71 -8.00 -2.48
CA ILE A 51 -2.68 -7.66 -1.06
C ILE A 51 -1.69 -8.60 -0.38
N LYS A 52 -0.56 -8.09 0.09
CA LYS A 52 0.44 -8.89 0.79
C LYS A 52 0.17 -8.89 2.28
N MET A 53 -0.40 -9.98 2.79
CA MET A 53 -0.63 -10.15 4.23
C MET A 53 0.66 -10.51 4.96
N ALA A 54 1.46 -11.42 4.40
CA ALA A 54 2.72 -11.87 4.99
C ALA A 54 3.68 -12.39 3.92
N GLN A 55 4.86 -12.83 4.34
CA GLN A 55 5.91 -13.35 3.48
C GLN A 55 6.41 -14.68 4.04
N GLY A 56 6.60 -15.70 3.18
CA GLY A 56 6.86 -17.08 3.59
C GLY A 56 8.01 -17.26 4.56
N ALA A 57 9.15 -16.60 4.32
CA ALA A 57 10.33 -16.70 5.18
C ALA A 57 10.21 -15.96 6.52
N LYS A 58 9.20 -15.14 6.72
CA LYS A 58 9.02 -14.33 7.93
C LYS A 58 7.54 -14.03 8.23
N PRO A 59 6.72 -15.07 8.47
CA PRO A 59 5.35 -14.85 8.89
C PRO A 59 5.32 -14.04 10.20
N GLY A 60 4.41 -13.07 10.30
CA GLY A 60 4.28 -12.22 11.47
C GLY A 60 5.35 -11.14 11.64
N GLU A 61 6.39 -11.09 10.80
CA GLU A 61 7.36 -9.99 10.78
C GLU A 61 6.94 -8.91 9.78
N GLY A 62 7.12 -7.64 10.15
CA GLY A 62 6.93 -6.51 9.25
C GLY A 62 8.04 -6.38 8.20
N GLY A 63 7.88 -5.40 7.32
CA GLY A 63 8.91 -4.95 6.41
C GLY A 63 9.71 -3.79 7.02
N GLN A 64 10.99 -3.71 6.65
CA GLN A 64 11.85 -2.56 6.95
C GLN A 64 12.75 -2.28 5.76
N LEU A 65 12.89 -1.01 5.41
CA LEU A 65 13.91 -0.54 4.48
C LEU A 65 14.85 0.37 5.27
N PRO A 66 16.09 -0.08 5.58
CA PRO A 66 17.06 0.73 6.31
C PRO A 66 17.41 2.01 5.54
N GLY A 67 17.70 3.11 6.24
CA GLY A 67 17.97 4.42 5.64
C GLY A 67 19.07 4.40 4.57
N HIS A 68 20.16 3.65 4.76
CA HIS A 68 21.23 3.51 3.77
C HIS A 68 20.81 2.87 2.42
N LYS A 69 19.63 2.28 2.34
CA LYS A 69 19.00 1.78 1.10
C LYS A 69 17.99 2.73 0.49
N VAL A 70 17.62 3.78 1.22
CA VAL A 70 16.69 4.79 0.74
C VAL A 70 17.49 5.86 -0.02
N SER A 71 17.84 5.55 -1.27
CA SER A 71 18.43 6.51 -2.21
C SER A 71 17.39 7.54 -2.64
N GLU A 72 17.80 8.62 -3.30
CA GLU A 72 16.89 9.63 -3.87
C GLU A 72 15.78 9.00 -4.72
N TYR A 73 16.14 8.04 -5.57
CA TYR A 73 15.17 7.30 -6.38
C TYR A 73 14.18 6.48 -5.55
N ILE A 74 14.66 5.73 -4.58
CA ILE A 74 13.78 4.95 -3.70
C ILE A 74 12.89 5.89 -2.88
N ALA A 75 13.43 6.99 -2.39
CA ALA A 75 12.68 8.00 -1.67
C ALA A 75 11.57 8.61 -2.53
N SER A 76 11.86 8.99 -3.78
CA SER A 76 10.85 9.51 -4.71
C SER A 76 9.71 8.52 -4.98
N LEU A 77 10.03 7.23 -5.20
CA LEU A 77 9.03 6.17 -5.40
C LEU A 77 8.20 5.86 -4.15
N ARG A 78 8.73 6.14 -2.97
CA ARG A 78 8.10 5.83 -1.68
C ARG A 78 7.49 7.04 -1.00
N PHE A 79 7.54 8.21 -1.62
CA PHE A 79 7.10 9.48 -1.06
C PHE A 79 7.73 9.73 0.32
N SER A 80 9.06 9.68 0.36
CA SER A 80 9.88 9.79 1.58
C SER A 80 11.13 10.62 1.32
N VAL A 81 11.97 10.78 2.34
CA VAL A 81 13.24 11.52 2.27
C VAL A 81 14.42 10.54 2.20
N PRO A 82 15.43 10.80 1.35
CA PRO A 82 16.63 9.97 1.29
C PRO A 82 17.30 9.83 2.66
N GLY A 83 17.86 8.65 2.94
CA GLY A 83 18.55 8.37 4.19
C GLY A 83 17.67 8.08 5.40
N VAL A 84 16.36 8.30 5.33
CA VAL A 84 15.42 7.98 6.42
C VAL A 84 14.86 6.57 6.25
N GLY A 85 14.94 5.76 7.30
CA GLY A 85 14.42 4.39 7.30
C GLY A 85 12.89 4.33 7.19
N LEU A 86 12.38 3.33 6.46
CA LEU A 86 10.96 3.10 6.28
C LEU A 86 10.55 1.82 7.01
N ILE A 87 9.57 1.93 7.90
CA ILE A 87 9.02 0.82 8.67
C ILE A 87 7.63 0.46 8.10
N SER A 88 7.44 -0.83 7.81
CA SER A 88 6.16 -1.39 7.41
C SER A 88 5.76 -2.43 8.47
N PRO A 89 4.87 -2.09 9.41
CA PRO A 89 4.46 -3.02 10.47
C PRO A 89 3.76 -4.25 9.88
N PRO A 90 3.76 -5.41 10.58
CA PRO A 90 3.09 -6.63 10.09
C PRO A 90 1.61 -6.39 9.75
N PRO A 91 0.79 -5.81 10.64
CA PRO A 91 -0.62 -5.66 10.37
C PRO A 91 -0.91 -4.55 9.33
N HIS A 92 -1.87 -4.81 8.46
CA HIS A 92 -2.57 -3.76 7.74
C HIS A 92 -3.58 -3.13 8.69
N HIS A 93 -3.47 -1.82 8.97
CA HIS A 93 -4.32 -1.17 9.96
C HIS A 93 -5.78 -0.96 9.50
N ASP A 94 -6.11 -1.36 8.30
CA ASP A 94 -7.46 -1.44 7.75
C ASP A 94 -7.99 -2.89 7.64
N ILE A 95 -7.27 -3.88 8.21
CA ILE A 95 -7.67 -5.29 8.17
C ILE A 95 -7.53 -5.91 9.56
N TYR A 96 -8.63 -6.15 10.22
CA TYR A 96 -8.72 -6.84 11.51
C TYR A 96 -9.65 -8.05 11.47
N SER A 97 -10.41 -8.20 10.38
CA SER A 97 -11.35 -9.30 10.13
C SER A 97 -11.41 -9.63 8.64
N ILE A 98 -12.11 -10.70 8.29
CA ILE A 98 -12.41 -11.05 6.88
C ILE A 98 -13.29 -9.98 6.22
N GLU A 99 -14.17 -9.34 6.97
CA GLU A 99 -15.04 -8.27 6.49
C GLU A 99 -14.22 -7.02 6.09
N ASP A 100 -13.19 -6.68 6.87
CA ASP A 100 -12.27 -5.58 6.54
C ASP A 100 -11.44 -5.91 5.30
N LEU A 101 -10.99 -7.17 5.17
CA LEU A 101 -10.31 -7.63 3.95
C LEU A 101 -11.25 -7.54 2.74
N ALA A 102 -12.53 -7.93 2.91
CA ALA A 102 -13.53 -7.80 1.86
C ALA A 102 -13.74 -6.33 1.46
N GLN A 103 -13.69 -5.40 2.42
CA GLN A 103 -13.73 -3.96 2.14
C GLN A 103 -12.52 -3.50 1.33
N LEU A 104 -11.30 -3.91 1.69
CA LEU A 104 -10.11 -3.56 0.92
C LEU A 104 -10.14 -4.16 -0.50
N ILE A 105 -10.58 -5.40 -0.66
CA ILE A 105 -10.77 -6.03 -1.97
C ILE A 105 -11.76 -5.20 -2.81
N HIS A 106 -12.87 -4.77 -2.21
CA HIS A 106 -13.86 -3.92 -2.85
C HIS A 106 -13.27 -2.55 -3.24
N ASP A 107 -12.48 -1.92 -2.37
CA ASP A 107 -11.81 -0.64 -2.64
C ASP A 107 -10.88 -0.75 -3.86
N LEU A 108 -10.05 -1.78 -3.89
CA LEU A 108 -9.09 -2.00 -4.98
C LEU A 108 -9.79 -2.34 -6.30
N LYS A 109 -10.89 -3.10 -6.22
CA LYS A 109 -11.70 -3.42 -7.39
C LYS A 109 -12.44 -2.19 -7.94
N ASN A 110 -12.85 -1.26 -7.08
CA ASN A 110 -13.37 0.04 -7.51
C ASN A 110 -12.27 0.93 -8.12
N ALA A 111 -11.05 0.90 -7.57
CA ALA A 111 -9.93 1.64 -8.14
C ALA A 111 -9.57 1.15 -9.54
N ASN A 112 -9.57 -0.16 -9.76
CA ASN A 112 -9.31 -0.77 -11.07
C ASN A 112 -10.25 -1.97 -11.30
N PRO A 113 -11.42 -1.76 -11.93
CA PRO A 113 -12.40 -2.82 -12.19
C PRO A 113 -11.87 -3.99 -13.04
N ASN A 114 -10.85 -3.76 -13.86
CA ASN A 114 -10.29 -4.77 -14.76
C ASN A 114 -9.22 -5.64 -14.10
N ALA A 115 -8.57 -5.16 -13.04
CA ALA A 115 -7.53 -5.93 -12.36
C ALA A 115 -8.13 -7.08 -11.54
N SER A 116 -7.47 -8.24 -11.56
CA SER A 116 -7.75 -9.31 -10.59
C SER A 116 -7.19 -8.95 -9.21
N ILE A 117 -7.91 -9.29 -8.15
CA ILE A 117 -7.45 -9.03 -6.77
C ILE A 117 -6.90 -10.31 -6.17
N SER A 118 -5.62 -10.29 -5.84
CA SER A 118 -4.88 -11.38 -5.23
C SER A 118 -4.64 -11.12 -3.75
N VAL A 119 -4.69 -12.17 -2.92
CA VAL A 119 -4.28 -12.11 -1.51
C VAL A 119 -3.13 -13.09 -1.28
N LYS A 120 -1.98 -12.57 -0.83
CA LYS A 120 -0.80 -13.40 -0.52
C LYS A 120 -0.81 -13.80 0.94
N LEU A 121 -0.91 -15.11 1.19
CA LEU A 121 -0.85 -15.76 2.49
C LEU A 121 0.45 -16.53 2.66
N VAL A 122 0.72 -17.00 3.87
CA VAL A 122 1.87 -17.84 4.22
C VAL A 122 1.39 -19.23 4.53
N SER A 123 2.15 -20.24 4.08
CA SER A 123 1.95 -21.63 4.47
C SER A 123 2.23 -21.81 5.96
N GLU A 124 1.17 -21.91 6.72
CA GLU A 124 1.15 -22.18 8.17
C GLU A 124 -0.11 -22.96 8.52
N VAL A 125 -0.13 -23.56 9.70
CA VAL A 125 -1.30 -24.33 10.15
C VAL A 125 -2.53 -23.44 10.22
N GLY A 126 -3.64 -23.85 9.59
CA GLY A 126 -4.89 -23.08 9.53
C GLY A 126 -5.03 -22.21 8.28
N ILE A 127 -4.05 -22.19 7.37
CA ILE A 127 -4.10 -21.41 6.13
C ILE A 127 -5.35 -21.71 5.30
N GLY A 128 -5.81 -22.96 5.29
CA GLY A 128 -7.02 -23.36 4.57
C GLY A 128 -8.26 -22.59 5.03
N THR A 129 -8.39 -22.38 6.33
CA THR A 129 -9.49 -21.57 6.90
C THR A 129 -9.39 -20.11 6.47
N VAL A 130 -8.18 -19.54 6.49
CA VAL A 130 -7.92 -18.17 6.02
C VAL A 130 -8.23 -18.06 4.53
N ALA A 131 -7.79 -19.01 3.71
CA ALA A 131 -8.07 -19.03 2.27
C ALA A 131 -9.57 -19.13 1.95
N ALA A 132 -10.32 -19.93 2.75
CA ALA A 132 -11.79 -19.96 2.64
C ALA A 132 -12.42 -18.59 2.93
N GLY A 133 -11.94 -17.89 3.96
CA GLY A 133 -12.32 -16.50 4.24
C GLY A 133 -11.98 -15.56 3.09
N VAL A 134 -10.78 -15.65 2.53
CA VAL A 134 -10.33 -14.85 1.36
C VAL A 134 -11.24 -15.08 0.13
N SER A 135 -11.62 -16.34 -0.14
CA SER A 135 -12.55 -16.67 -1.22
C SER A 135 -13.95 -16.08 -0.97
N LYS A 136 -14.45 -16.16 0.27
CA LYS A 136 -15.74 -15.53 0.67
C LYS A 136 -15.69 -14.00 0.60
N ALA A 137 -14.52 -13.40 0.87
CA ALA A 137 -14.27 -11.97 0.73
C ALA A 137 -14.18 -11.50 -0.74
N LYS A 138 -14.38 -12.42 -1.69
CA LYS A 138 -14.39 -12.18 -3.14
C LYS A 138 -13.03 -11.84 -3.74
N ALA A 139 -11.92 -12.33 -3.19
CA ALA A 139 -10.66 -12.31 -3.91
C ALA A 139 -10.72 -13.20 -5.15
N ASP A 140 -10.12 -12.77 -6.25
CA ASP A 140 -10.04 -13.54 -7.49
C ASP A 140 -8.93 -14.60 -7.43
N HIS A 141 -7.94 -14.38 -6.55
CA HIS A 141 -6.70 -15.15 -6.51
C HIS A 141 -6.13 -15.20 -5.10
N VAL A 142 -5.55 -16.33 -4.70
CA VAL A 142 -4.84 -16.50 -3.44
C VAL A 142 -3.47 -17.13 -3.68
N VAL A 143 -2.45 -16.60 -3.01
CA VAL A 143 -1.09 -17.16 -3.05
C VAL A 143 -0.79 -17.87 -1.74
N VAL A 144 -0.35 -19.11 -1.82
CA VAL A 144 0.19 -19.89 -0.71
C VAL A 144 1.73 -19.86 -0.80
N ALA A 145 2.35 -19.03 0.04
CA ALA A 145 3.80 -18.86 0.05
C ALA A 145 4.47 -19.80 1.05
N GLY A 146 5.31 -20.72 0.58
CA GLY A 146 6.09 -21.61 1.42
C GLY A 146 7.21 -20.90 2.20
N HIS A 147 7.71 -21.52 3.28
CA HIS A 147 8.75 -20.97 4.15
C HIS A 147 10.06 -20.64 3.43
N ASP A 148 10.38 -21.35 2.37
CA ASP A 148 11.55 -21.10 1.51
C ASP A 148 11.36 -19.90 0.57
N GLY A 149 10.13 -19.43 0.41
CA GLY A 149 9.80 -18.22 -0.35
C GLY A 149 10.21 -17.03 0.44
N GLY A 150 11.30 -16.39 0.08
CA GLY A 150 11.73 -15.44 0.98
C GLY A 150 12.55 -14.30 0.50
N THR A 151 13.28 -13.82 1.41
CA THR A 151 14.05 -12.60 1.30
C THR A 151 15.46 -12.85 1.84
N GLY A 152 16.47 -12.32 1.15
CA GLY A 152 17.83 -12.26 1.67
C GLY A 152 17.98 -11.36 2.91
N ALA A 153 16.97 -10.57 3.24
CA ALA A 153 16.98 -9.64 4.37
C ALA A 153 16.49 -10.25 5.69
N SER A 154 15.85 -11.43 5.66
CA SER A 154 15.38 -12.07 6.89
C SER A 154 16.52 -12.70 7.68
N PRO A 155 16.44 -12.71 9.03
CA PRO A 155 17.33 -13.48 9.88
C PRO A 155 17.33 -14.96 9.47
N LEU A 156 18.48 -15.62 9.60
CA LEU A 156 18.61 -17.04 9.22
C LEU A 156 17.68 -17.93 10.04
N SER A 157 17.44 -17.58 11.30
CA SER A 157 16.48 -18.25 12.18
C SER A 157 15.06 -18.22 11.62
N SER A 158 14.59 -17.07 11.15
CA SER A 158 13.26 -16.94 10.52
C SER A 158 13.17 -17.78 9.25
N VAL A 159 14.17 -17.68 8.36
CA VAL A 159 14.21 -18.45 7.10
C VAL A 159 14.18 -19.96 7.33
N LYS A 160 14.79 -20.44 8.40
CA LYS A 160 14.89 -21.87 8.69
C LYS A 160 13.75 -22.44 9.53
N HIS A 161 13.10 -21.62 10.35
CA HIS A 161 12.23 -22.11 11.42
C HIS A 161 10.84 -21.48 11.46
N ALA A 162 10.57 -20.42 10.66
CA ALA A 162 9.27 -19.83 10.55
C ALA A 162 8.53 -20.34 9.30
N GLY A 163 7.21 -20.48 9.38
CA GLY A 163 6.38 -21.02 8.31
C GLY A 163 6.53 -22.54 8.09
N THR A 164 5.79 -23.07 7.12
CA THR A 164 5.81 -24.47 6.72
C THR A 164 6.11 -24.60 5.22
N PRO A 165 6.51 -25.80 4.75
CA PRO A 165 6.62 -26.08 3.31
C PRO A 165 5.32 -25.74 2.57
N TRP A 166 5.44 -25.27 1.34
CA TRP A 166 4.28 -24.91 0.52
C TRP A 166 3.35 -26.10 0.25
N GLU A 167 3.88 -27.33 0.22
CA GLU A 167 3.13 -28.54 0.00
C GLU A 167 2.06 -28.75 1.07
N LEU A 168 2.37 -28.46 2.33
CA LEU A 168 1.42 -28.56 3.44
C LEU A 168 0.31 -27.53 3.33
N GLY A 169 0.70 -26.24 3.15
CA GLY A 169 -0.27 -25.17 3.06
C GLY A 169 -1.15 -25.25 1.81
N LEU A 170 -0.58 -25.71 0.68
CA LEU A 170 -1.33 -25.89 -0.55
C LEU A 170 -2.35 -27.03 -0.43
N ALA A 171 -1.95 -28.18 0.10
CA ALA A 171 -2.86 -29.31 0.32
C ALA A 171 -4.01 -28.93 1.27
N GLU A 172 -3.71 -28.27 2.39
CA GLU A 172 -4.72 -27.76 3.32
C GLU A 172 -5.68 -26.78 2.65
N THR A 173 -5.14 -25.83 1.86
CA THR A 173 -5.93 -24.86 1.12
C THR A 173 -6.86 -25.52 0.12
N GLN A 174 -6.34 -26.40 -0.73
CA GLN A 174 -7.11 -27.13 -1.72
C GLN A 174 -8.26 -27.92 -1.06
N GLN A 175 -7.94 -28.71 -0.05
CA GLN A 175 -8.91 -29.54 0.66
C GLN A 175 -10.01 -28.70 1.31
N THR A 176 -9.64 -27.62 2.00
CA THR A 176 -10.60 -26.74 2.67
C THR A 176 -11.50 -26.02 1.68
N LEU A 177 -10.96 -25.52 0.58
CA LEU A 177 -11.75 -24.85 -0.47
C LEU A 177 -12.73 -25.84 -1.15
N VAL A 178 -12.31 -27.06 -1.43
CA VAL A 178 -13.16 -28.10 -2.01
C VAL A 178 -14.28 -28.48 -1.04
N LEU A 179 -13.95 -28.77 0.23
CA LEU A 179 -14.94 -29.15 1.26
C LEU A 179 -16.02 -28.09 1.49
N ASN A 180 -15.67 -26.82 1.26
CA ASN A 180 -16.61 -25.69 1.44
C ASN A 180 -17.29 -25.24 0.14
N GLY A 181 -17.08 -25.91 -1.01
CA GLY A 181 -17.62 -25.52 -2.30
C GLY A 181 -17.11 -24.16 -2.80
N LEU A 182 -15.89 -23.78 -2.42
CA LEU A 182 -15.29 -22.46 -2.73
C LEU A 182 -14.20 -22.55 -3.80
N ARG A 183 -13.76 -23.78 -4.14
CA ARG A 183 -12.56 -23.97 -4.97
C ARG A 183 -12.69 -23.40 -6.39
N SER A 184 -13.85 -23.53 -6.98
CA SER A 184 -14.14 -23.02 -8.33
C SER A 184 -14.09 -21.48 -8.43
N ARG A 185 -14.26 -20.77 -7.31
CA ARG A 185 -14.40 -19.30 -7.27
C ARG A 185 -13.08 -18.54 -7.20
N ILE A 186 -11.95 -19.22 -6.93
CA ILE A 186 -10.68 -18.56 -6.67
C ILE A 186 -9.53 -19.35 -7.30
N ARG A 187 -8.59 -18.64 -7.94
CA ARG A 187 -7.33 -19.23 -8.39
C ARG A 187 -6.39 -19.40 -7.22
N VAL A 188 -5.70 -20.52 -7.17
CA VAL A 188 -4.71 -20.85 -6.14
C VAL A 188 -3.33 -20.89 -6.78
N GLN A 189 -2.43 -20.04 -6.29
CA GLN A 189 -1.02 -20.03 -6.68
C GLN A 189 -0.18 -20.58 -5.54
N ALA A 190 0.84 -21.37 -5.85
CA ALA A 190 1.89 -21.76 -4.90
C ALA A 190 3.21 -21.09 -5.25
N ASP A 191 3.94 -20.62 -4.25
CA ASP A 191 5.32 -20.16 -4.38
C ASP A 191 6.19 -20.67 -3.21
N GLY A 192 7.52 -20.61 -3.37
CA GLY A 192 8.46 -21.05 -2.35
C GLY A 192 9.52 -22.01 -2.90
N GLN A 193 10.54 -21.49 -3.59
CA GLN A 193 11.66 -22.25 -4.18
C GLN A 193 11.25 -23.18 -5.34
N MET A 194 10.21 -22.84 -6.09
CA MET A 194 9.88 -23.52 -7.34
C MET A 194 11.02 -23.36 -8.35
N LYS A 195 11.48 -24.45 -8.97
CA LYS A 195 12.67 -24.45 -9.84
C LYS A 195 12.53 -25.30 -11.10
N THR A 196 11.75 -26.35 -11.08
CA THR A 196 11.71 -27.37 -12.13
C THR A 196 10.28 -27.64 -12.63
N GLY A 197 10.14 -28.27 -13.77
CA GLY A 197 8.86 -28.76 -14.26
C GLY A 197 8.24 -29.81 -13.32
N ARG A 198 9.08 -30.55 -12.59
CA ARG A 198 8.60 -31.48 -11.56
C ARG A 198 7.92 -30.73 -10.41
N ASP A 199 8.46 -29.61 -9.94
CA ASP A 199 7.82 -28.81 -8.89
C ASP A 199 6.45 -28.30 -9.36
N VAL A 200 6.36 -27.87 -10.64
CA VAL A 200 5.10 -27.46 -11.28
C VAL A 200 4.06 -28.57 -11.26
N VAL A 201 4.45 -29.77 -11.67
CA VAL A 201 3.54 -30.94 -11.73
C VAL A 201 3.06 -31.34 -10.33
N ILE A 202 3.96 -31.38 -9.33
CA ILE A 202 3.59 -31.70 -7.94
C ILE A 202 2.65 -30.64 -7.36
N ALA A 203 2.93 -29.36 -7.60
CA ALA A 203 2.08 -28.27 -7.13
C ALA A 203 0.67 -28.33 -7.76
N ALA A 204 0.57 -28.64 -9.06
CA ALA A 204 -0.72 -28.85 -9.71
C ALA A 204 -1.48 -30.02 -9.06
N MET A 205 -0.82 -31.18 -8.85
CA MET A 205 -1.44 -32.34 -8.20
C MET A 205 -1.95 -32.03 -6.80
N LEU A 206 -1.29 -31.12 -6.07
CA LEU A 206 -1.73 -30.66 -4.75
C LEU A 206 -2.75 -29.50 -4.79
N GLY A 207 -3.08 -28.99 -5.99
CA GLY A 207 -4.19 -28.06 -6.18
C GLY A 207 -3.82 -26.65 -6.65
N ALA A 208 -2.62 -26.40 -7.17
CA ALA A 208 -2.27 -25.07 -7.71
C ALA A 208 -2.75 -24.89 -9.15
N ASP A 209 -3.46 -23.79 -9.43
CA ASP A 209 -3.75 -23.33 -10.79
C ASP A 209 -2.54 -22.60 -11.39
N GLU A 210 -1.75 -21.92 -10.57
CA GLU A 210 -0.63 -21.09 -10.97
C GLU A 210 0.60 -21.32 -10.09
N ILE A 211 1.78 -21.05 -10.63
CA ILE A 211 3.06 -21.25 -9.92
C ILE A 211 3.86 -19.95 -9.93
N GLY A 212 4.35 -19.56 -8.75
CA GLY A 212 5.20 -18.38 -8.58
C GLY A 212 6.69 -18.74 -8.48
N PHE A 213 7.50 -18.09 -9.30
CA PHE A 213 8.96 -18.23 -9.31
C PHE A 213 9.64 -16.93 -8.87
N ALA A 214 10.68 -17.04 -8.05
CA ALA A 214 11.49 -15.90 -7.64
C ALA A 214 12.98 -16.20 -7.67
N THR A 215 13.45 -17.14 -6.84
CA THR A 215 14.88 -17.45 -6.72
C THR A 215 15.46 -18.05 -8.00
N ALA A 216 14.73 -18.92 -8.67
CA ALA A 216 15.22 -19.59 -9.89
C ALA A 216 15.53 -18.58 -11.02
N PRO A 217 14.64 -17.64 -11.40
CA PRO A 217 14.97 -16.56 -12.32
C PRO A 217 16.19 -15.74 -11.89
N LEU A 218 16.32 -15.41 -10.59
CA LEU A 218 17.51 -14.69 -10.10
C LEU A 218 18.80 -15.49 -10.31
N VAL A 219 18.77 -16.81 -10.09
CA VAL A 219 19.94 -17.70 -10.33
C VAL A 219 20.28 -17.73 -11.82
N VAL A 220 19.28 -17.82 -12.68
CA VAL A 220 19.44 -17.74 -14.14
C VAL A 220 20.07 -16.42 -14.59
N GLU A 221 19.77 -15.34 -13.89
CA GLU A 221 20.33 -14.01 -14.09
C GLU A 221 21.75 -13.83 -13.43
N GLY A 222 22.32 -14.88 -12.85
CA GLY A 222 23.67 -14.85 -12.26
C GLY A 222 23.74 -14.70 -10.75
N CYS A 223 22.63 -14.83 -10.00
CA CYS A 223 22.65 -14.82 -8.54
C CYS A 223 23.40 -16.05 -8.00
N ILE A 224 24.41 -15.82 -7.17
CA ILE A 224 25.23 -16.86 -6.53
C ILE A 224 24.73 -17.28 -5.14
N MET A 225 23.53 -16.88 -4.76
CA MET A 225 22.86 -17.23 -3.48
C MET A 225 23.66 -16.84 -2.22
N MET A 226 24.48 -15.79 -2.29
CA MET A 226 25.34 -15.32 -1.19
C MET A 226 24.56 -14.75 0.01
N ARG A 227 23.28 -14.42 -0.17
CA ARG A 227 22.36 -13.86 0.85
C ARG A 227 22.87 -12.58 1.54
N LYS A 228 23.57 -11.71 0.80
CA LYS A 228 24.02 -10.37 1.24
C LYS A 228 23.20 -9.23 0.66
N CYS A 229 22.03 -9.54 0.06
CA CYS A 229 21.15 -8.55 -0.57
C CYS A 229 20.72 -7.42 0.38
N HIS A 230 20.54 -7.73 1.66
CA HIS A 230 20.14 -6.76 2.68
C HIS A 230 21.25 -5.72 3.01
N LEU A 231 22.51 -6.03 2.72
CA LEU A 231 23.63 -5.13 2.97
C LEU A 231 23.97 -4.21 1.79
N ASN A 232 23.25 -4.29 0.68
CA ASN A 232 23.55 -3.56 -0.56
C ASN A 232 24.92 -3.89 -1.19
N THR A 233 25.50 -5.05 -0.86
CA THR A 233 26.85 -5.49 -1.24
C THR A 233 26.85 -6.70 -2.16
N CYS A 234 25.84 -6.85 -3.02
CA CYS A 234 25.74 -7.98 -3.94
C CYS A 234 26.92 -7.98 -4.93
N PRO A 235 27.85 -8.96 -4.87
CA PRO A 235 29.09 -8.91 -5.66
C PRO A 235 28.88 -9.14 -7.15
N VAL A 236 27.72 -9.68 -7.54
CA VAL A 236 27.36 -9.96 -8.94
C VAL A 236 26.33 -8.96 -9.51
N GLY A 237 26.00 -7.91 -8.77
CA GLY A 237 25.18 -6.82 -9.26
C GLY A 237 23.66 -7.07 -9.32
N VAL A 238 23.18 -8.28 -9.05
CA VAL A 238 21.75 -8.64 -9.19
C VAL A 238 20.84 -7.90 -8.20
N ALA A 239 21.29 -7.67 -6.98
CA ALA A 239 20.48 -7.12 -5.89
C ALA A 239 21.22 -6.04 -5.10
N THR A 240 21.66 -4.99 -5.77
CA THR A 240 22.34 -3.84 -5.15
C THR A 240 21.95 -2.56 -5.86
N GLN A 241 22.04 -1.43 -5.14
CA GLN A 241 21.91 -0.08 -5.70
C GLN A 241 23.29 0.60 -5.89
N ASP A 242 24.38 -0.03 -5.43
CA ASP A 242 25.72 0.47 -5.65
C ASP A 242 26.07 0.47 -7.16
N PRO A 243 26.43 1.62 -7.77
CA PRO A 243 26.65 1.72 -9.22
C PRO A 243 27.81 0.81 -9.71
N VAL A 244 28.86 0.67 -8.91
CA VAL A 244 30.05 -0.13 -9.26
C VAL A 244 29.71 -1.62 -9.26
N LEU A 245 28.92 -2.06 -8.27
CA LEU A 245 28.47 -3.44 -8.19
C LEU A 245 27.40 -3.74 -9.25
N ARG A 246 26.47 -2.82 -9.51
CA ARG A 246 25.46 -2.98 -10.57
C ARG A 246 26.08 -3.16 -11.96
N ALA A 247 27.16 -2.48 -12.25
CA ALA A 247 27.88 -2.64 -13.52
C ALA A 247 28.40 -4.06 -13.79
N LYS A 248 28.43 -4.92 -12.76
CA LYS A 248 28.82 -6.35 -12.88
C LYS A 248 27.67 -7.27 -13.28
N PHE A 249 26.44 -6.76 -13.32
CA PHE A 249 25.28 -7.55 -13.72
C PHE A 249 25.36 -7.97 -15.19
N GLN A 250 25.22 -9.27 -15.46
CA GLN A 250 25.37 -9.86 -16.80
C GLN A 250 24.11 -10.62 -17.24
N GLY A 251 23.04 -10.57 -16.45
CA GLY A 251 21.78 -11.23 -16.79
C GLY A 251 21.15 -10.64 -18.05
N LYS A 252 20.40 -11.47 -18.77
CA LYS A 252 19.68 -11.10 -19.99
C LYS A 252 18.26 -11.68 -19.96
N PRO A 253 17.25 -10.95 -20.48
CA PRO A 253 15.87 -11.44 -20.53
C PRO A 253 15.74 -12.81 -21.18
N GLU A 254 16.51 -13.08 -22.24
CA GLU A 254 16.49 -14.34 -22.99
C GLU A 254 16.88 -15.55 -22.11
N HIS A 255 17.72 -15.35 -21.10
CA HIS A 255 18.07 -16.42 -20.16
C HIS A 255 16.82 -16.87 -19.39
N VAL A 256 16.00 -15.92 -18.93
CA VAL A 256 14.76 -16.22 -18.20
C VAL A 256 13.72 -16.83 -19.11
N VAL A 257 13.56 -16.31 -20.32
CA VAL A 257 12.62 -16.85 -21.32
C VAL A 257 12.97 -18.32 -21.62
N ASN A 258 14.21 -18.61 -21.96
CA ASN A 258 14.66 -19.99 -22.26
C ASN A 258 14.47 -20.91 -21.06
N TYR A 259 14.78 -20.42 -19.86
CA TYR A 259 14.58 -21.21 -18.64
C TYR A 259 13.11 -21.62 -18.46
N PHE A 260 12.16 -20.72 -18.65
CA PHE A 260 10.75 -21.07 -18.53
C PHE A 260 10.26 -22.00 -19.64
N PHE A 261 10.79 -21.93 -20.85
CA PHE A 261 10.52 -22.92 -21.88
C PHE A 261 11.00 -24.32 -21.45
N PHE A 262 12.18 -24.43 -20.84
CA PHE A 262 12.68 -25.70 -20.31
C PHE A 262 11.82 -26.25 -19.16
N VAL A 263 11.39 -25.39 -18.24
CA VAL A 263 10.48 -25.78 -17.16
C VAL A 263 9.15 -26.30 -17.71
N ALA A 264 8.58 -25.61 -18.68
CA ALA A 264 7.32 -25.99 -19.32
C ALA A 264 7.48 -27.32 -20.07
N GLU A 265 8.59 -27.52 -20.79
CA GLU A 265 8.85 -28.77 -21.52
C GLU A 265 9.04 -29.97 -20.58
N GLU A 266 9.77 -29.79 -19.47
CA GLU A 266 9.90 -30.83 -18.46
C GLU A 266 8.52 -31.19 -17.86
N ALA A 267 7.71 -30.21 -17.52
CA ALA A 267 6.35 -30.43 -17.03
C ALA A 267 5.50 -31.18 -18.08
N ARG A 268 5.56 -30.78 -19.35
CA ARG A 268 4.85 -31.43 -20.44
C ARG A 268 5.27 -32.91 -20.59
N GLN A 269 6.56 -33.20 -20.49
CA GLN A 269 7.07 -34.60 -20.58
C GLN A 269 6.58 -35.45 -19.40
N LEU A 270 6.57 -34.92 -18.19
CA LEU A 270 6.03 -35.62 -17.01
C LEU A 270 4.52 -35.85 -17.14
N MET A 271 3.77 -34.86 -17.60
CA MET A 271 2.33 -35.01 -17.87
C MET A 271 2.06 -36.09 -18.94
N ALA A 272 2.86 -36.12 -20.00
CA ALA A 272 2.75 -37.15 -21.04
C ALA A 272 3.00 -38.56 -20.50
N GLN A 273 3.98 -38.74 -19.60
CA GLN A 273 4.23 -40.03 -18.91
C GLN A 273 3.05 -40.47 -18.03
N LEU A 274 2.33 -39.50 -17.46
CA LEU A 274 1.13 -39.75 -16.64
C LEU A 274 -0.13 -39.95 -17.48
N GLY A 275 -0.07 -39.69 -18.80
CA GLY A 275 -1.23 -39.76 -19.69
C GLY A 275 -2.18 -38.53 -19.56
N ILE A 276 -1.72 -37.45 -18.97
CA ILE A 276 -2.47 -36.21 -18.77
C ILE A 276 -2.22 -35.25 -19.95
N ARG A 277 -3.28 -34.69 -20.54
CA ARG A 277 -3.18 -33.88 -21.73
C ARG A 277 -3.18 -32.36 -21.44
N THR A 278 -3.95 -31.93 -20.45
CA THR A 278 -4.10 -30.53 -20.07
C THR A 278 -3.67 -30.31 -18.64
N TYR A 279 -3.23 -29.09 -18.32
CA TYR A 279 -2.83 -28.75 -16.96
C TYR A 279 -4.01 -28.84 -15.98
N ASP A 280 -5.21 -28.43 -16.42
CA ASP A 280 -6.43 -28.48 -15.60
C ASP A 280 -6.81 -29.91 -15.18
N GLU A 281 -6.57 -30.91 -16.04
CA GLU A 281 -6.77 -32.34 -15.69
C GLU A 281 -5.83 -32.81 -14.58
N LEU A 282 -4.71 -32.15 -14.35
CA LEU A 282 -3.71 -32.49 -13.36
C LEU A 282 -4.05 -31.90 -11.97
N ILE A 283 -4.79 -30.79 -11.93
CA ILE A 283 -5.04 -30.06 -10.69
C ILE A 283 -5.85 -30.90 -9.70
N GLY A 284 -5.31 -31.01 -8.48
CA GLY A 284 -5.94 -31.76 -7.39
C GLY A 284 -5.81 -33.29 -7.49
N ARG A 285 -5.02 -33.81 -8.46
CA ARG A 285 -4.80 -35.26 -8.66
C ARG A 285 -3.71 -35.79 -7.72
N ALA A 286 -3.86 -35.56 -6.41
CA ALA A 286 -2.95 -36.06 -5.38
C ALA A 286 -2.88 -37.62 -5.34
N ASP A 287 -3.88 -38.32 -5.92
CA ASP A 287 -3.90 -39.76 -6.11
C ASP A 287 -2.75 -40.29 -7.00
N LEU A 288 -2.18 -39.44 -7.86
CA LEU A 288 -1.06 -39.80 -8.74
C LEU A 288 0.31 -39.70 -8.05
N LEU A 289 0.37 -39.19 -6.81
CA LEU A 289 1.61 -39.05 -6.05
C LEU A 289 1.96 -40.37 -5.36
N ASP A 290 3.14 -40.94 -5.69
CA ASP A 290 3.67 -42.14 -5.06
C ASP A 290 4.72 -41.81 -4.00
N LYS A 291 4.47 -42.27 -2.78
CA LYS A 291 5.34 -42.09 -1.61
C LYS A 291 6.36 -43.22 -1.40
N SER A 292 6.26 -44.30 -2.13
CA SER A 292 7.00 -45.54 -1.84
C SER A 292 8.52 -45.36 -1.79
N LYS A 293 9.08 -44.54 -2.71
CA LYS A 293 10.51 -44.24 -2.75
C LYS A 293 10.97 -43.28 -1.66
N ALA A 294 10.12 -42.34 -1.23
CA ALA A 294 10.43 -41.36 -0.19
C ALA A 294 10.54 -42.05 1.19
N ILE A 295 9.70 -43.02 1.49
CA ILE A 295 9.66 -43.75 2.77
C ILE A 295 10.93 -44.58 3.01
N SER A 296 11.68 -44.97 1.98
CA SER A 296 12.94 -45.70 2.13
C SER A 296 14.08 -44.87 2.73
N HIS A 297 13.99 -43.53 2.70
CA HIS A 297 14.98 -42.64 3.29
C HIS A 297 14.86 -42.63 4.82
N TRP A 298 15.98 -42.75 5.54
CA TRP A 298 15.99 -42.88 6.99
C TRP A 298 15.30 -41.76 7.76
N LYS A 299 15.34 -40.50 7.24
CA LYS A 299 14.64 -39.34 7.82
C LYS A 299 13.13 -39.35 7.54
N ALA A 300 12.70 -40.09 6.55
CA ALA A 300 11.29 -40.18 6.18
C ALA A 300 10.57 -41.38 6.86
N GLN A 301 11.33 -42.21 7.57
CA GLN A 301 10.74 -43.31 8.34
C GLN A 301 9.82 -42.77 9.43
N GLY A 302 8.56 -43.17 9.39
CA GLY A 302 7.53 -42.67 10.33
C GLY A 302 6.78 -41.41 9.89
N LEU A 303 7.09 -40.82 8.73
CA LEU A 303 6.26 -39.74 8.17
C LEU A 303 4.98 -40.34 7.57
N ASP A 304 3.85 -39.77 7.95
CA ASP A 304 2.54 -40.06 7.35
C ASP A 304 2.11 -38.94 6.40
N PHE A 305 2.01 -39.24 5.10
CA PHE A 305 1.57 -38.32 4.06
C PHE A 305 0.07 -38.41 3.74
N SER A 306 -0.69 -39.24 4.46
CA SER A 306 -2.09 -39.51 4.16
C SER A 306 -2.93 -38.24 4.15
N ASN A 307 -2.66 -37.29 5.06
CA ASN A 307 -3.37 -36.04 5.13
C ASN A 307 -3.04 -35.11 3.95
N ILE A 308 -1.80 -35.12 3.45
CA ILE A 308 -1.41 -34.30 2.28
C ILE A 308 -2.07 -34.87 1.00
N PHE A 309 -2.18 -36.20 0.89
CA PHE A 309 -2.76 -36.85 -0.27
C PHE A 309 -4.27 -37.06 -0.19
N TYR A 310 -4.90 -36.60 0.91
CA TYR A 310 -6.34 -36.72 1.07
C TYR A 310 -7.06 -35.92 -0.01
N GLN A 311 -7.96 -36.59 -0.71
CA GLN A 311 -8.85 -35.97 -1.70
C GLN A 311 -10.25 -35.85 -1.12
N PRO A 312 -10.75 -34.63 -0.89
CA PRO A 312 -12.12 -34.44 -0.51
C PRO A 312 -13.07 -34.96 -1.59
N LYS A 313 -14.09 -35.71 -1.18
CA LYS A 313 -15.16 -36.14 -2.10
C LYS A 313 -15.98 -34.91 -2.49
N THR A 314 -16.13 -34.70 -3.77
CA THR A 314 -17.01 -33.68 -4.36
C THR A 314 -17.92 -34.31 -5.38
N ASP A 315 -19.15 -33.81 -5.48
CA ASP A 315 -20.14 -34.31 -6.42
C ASP A 315 -19.84 -33.87 -7.87
N ALA A 316 -18.94 -32.90 -8.06
CA ALA A 316 -18.58 -32.36 -9.36
C ALA A 316 -17.05 -32.30 -9.56
N PRO A 317 -16.49 -33.08 -10.53
CA PRO A 317 -15.04 -33.10 -10.77
C PRO A 317 -14.42 -31.74 -11.13
N HIS A 318 -15.17 -30.86 -11.77
CA HIS A 318 -14.70 -29.51 -12.16
C HIS A 318 -14.53 -28.55 -10.99
N ASN A 319 -14.93 -28.92 -9.78
CA ASN A 319 -14.71 -28.10 -8.58
C ASN A 319 -13.28 -28.24 -8.00
N LEU A 320 -12.36 -28.93 -8.67
CA LEU A 320 -10.97 -29.08 -8.23
C LEU A 320 -10.06 -27.93 -8.64
N PHE A 321 -10.49 -27.04 -9.53
CA PHE A 321 -9.75 -25.88 -10.01
C PHE A 321 -10.69 -24.68 -10.25
N HIS A 322 -10.12 -23.54 -10.61
CA HIS A 322 -10.87 -22.29 -10.83
C HIS A 322 -11.70 -22.35 -12.13
N THR A 323 -13.00 -22.09 -12.03
CA THR A 323 -13.94 -22.02 -13.15
C THR A 323 -14.86 -20.82 -13.11
N ASP A 324 -15.13 -20.24 -11.93
CA ASP A 324 -16.19 -19.28 -11.72
C ASP A 324 -15.60 -17.89 -11.41
N ALA A 325 -15.99 -16.88 -12.16
CA ALA A 325 -15.61 -15.50 -11.87
C ALA A 325 -16.33 -14.96 -10.61
N GLN A 326 -15.65 -14.13 -9.84
CA GLN A 326 -16.23 -13.44 -8.68
C GLN A 326 -17.09 -12.26 -9.15
N ASP A 327 -18.31 -12.16 -8.63
CA ASP A 327 -19.16 -10.96 -8.79
C ASP A 327 -18.85 -9.96 -7.67
N HIS A 328 -18.23 -8.84 -8.01
CA HIS A 328 -17.88 -7.77 -7.09
C HIS A 328 -19.02 -6.76 -6.85
N GLY A 329 -20.13 -6.85 -7.58
CA GLY A 329 -21.30 -5.98 -7.45
C GLY A 329 -21.04 -4.51 -7.78
N LEU A 330 -20.11 -4.25 -8.70
CA LEU A 330 -19.69 -2.88 -9.06
C LEU A 330 -20.74 -2.13 -9.86
N ASP A 331 -21.67 -2.82 -10.49
CA ASP A 331 -22.81 -2.28 -11.25
C ASP A 331 -23.69 -1.32 -10.41
N ARG A 332 -23.68 -1.50 -9.09
CA ARG A 332 -24.47 -0.69 -8.14
C ARG A 332 -23.71 0.49 -7.54
N ALA A 333 -22.46 0.71 -7.93
CA ALA A 333 -21.65 1.79 -7.40
C ALA A 333 -22.24 3.17 -7.74
N LEU A 334 -22.26 4.08 -6.75
CA LEU A 334 -22.69 5.46 -6.95
C LEU A 334 -21.84 6.18 -7.99
N ASP A 335 -20.60 5.80 -8.10
CA ASP A 335 -19.60 6.38 -9.00
C ASP A 335 -20.01 6.38 -10.48
N HIS A 336 -20.83 5.45 -10.94
CA HIS A 336 -21.36 5.50 -12.31
C HIS A 336 -22.13 6.80 -12.59
N LYS A 337 -22.90 7.30 -11.60
CA LYS A 337 -23.59 8.57 -11.72
C LYS A 337 -22.61 9.75 -11.64
N LEU A 338 -21.63 9.67 -10.72
CA LEU A 338 -20.63 10.72 -10.55
C LEU A 338 -19.77 10.87 -11.83
N ILE A 339 -19.36 9.76 -12.43
CA ILE A 339 -18.59 9.72 -13.70
C ILE A 339 -19.41 10.34 -14.83
N ALA A 340 -20.70 9.99 -14.94
CA ALA A 340 -21.57 10.55 -15.96
C ALA A 340 -21.71 12.08 -15.82
N GLN A 341 -21.85 12.60 -14.61
CA GLN A 341 -21.91 14.04 -14.32
C GLN A 341 -20.58 14.74 -14.51
N ALA A 342 -19.47 14.05 -14.24
CA ALA A 342 -18.11 14.58 -14.41
C ALA A 342 -17.58 14.48 -15.83
N LYS A 343 -18.35 13.95 -16.79
CA LYS A 343 -17.92 13.74 -18.18
C LYS A 343 -17.28 14.98 -18.85
N PRO A 344 -17.81 16.21 -18.71
CA PRO A 344 -17.16 17.41 -19.27
C PRO A 344 -15.76 17.66 -18.72
N ALA A 345 -15.54 17.39 -17.42
CA ALA A 345 -14.22 17.52 -16.79
C ALA A 345 -13.26 16.43 -17.29
N LEU A 346 -13.73 15.19 -17.41
CA LEU A 346 -12.92 14.05 -17.85
C LEU A 346 -12.49 14.15 -19.31
N GLU A 347 -13.34 14.70 -20.20
CA GLU A 347 -13.07 14.76 -21.64
C GLU A 347 -12.43 16.07 -22.09
N ARG A 348 -12.73 17.19 -21.42
CA ARG A 348 -12.34 18.53 -21.85
C ARG A 348 -11.68 19.40 -20.78
N GLY A 349 -11.50 18.86 -19.58
CA GLY A 349 -10.94 19.61 -18.43
C GLY A 349 -11.85 20.76 -17.93
N GLU A 350 -13.13 20.74 -18.28
CA GLU A 350 -14.09 21.76 -17.86
C GLU A 350 -14.45 21.59 -16.37
N ARG A 351 -14.56 22.71 -15.64
CA ARG A 351 -15.02 22.66 -14.25
C ARG A 351 -16.47 22.23 -14.15
N VAL A 352 -16.74 21.27 -13.28
CA VAL A 352 -18.09 20.80 -12.97
C VAL A 352 -18.33 20.81 -11.47
N SER A 353 -19.56 21.18 -11.06
CA SER A 353 -20.00 21.13 -9.68
C SER A 353 -21.42 20.57 -9.60
N PHE A 354 -21.62 19.60 -8.71
CA PHE A 354 -22.94 18.98 -8.55
C PHE A 354 -23.16 18.42 -7.14
N ILE A 355 -24.43 18.20 -6.79
CA ILE A 355 -24.85 17.67 -5.50
C ILE A 355 -25.35 16.24 -5.70
N SER A 356 -24.99 15.34 -4.81
CA SER A 356 -25.48 13.97 -4.80
C SER A 356 -25.83 13.53 -3.38
N PRO A 357 -26.97 12.87 -3.17
CA PRO A 357 -27.23 12.21 -1.91
C PRO A 357 -26.31 10.99 -1.76
N VAL A 358 -25.89 10.72 -0.52
CA VAL A 358 -25.09 9.56 -0.16
C VAL A 358 -25.69 8.84 1.04
N LYS A 359 -25.60 7.51 1.05
CA LYS A 359 -26.06 6.66 2.15
C LYS A 359 -24.92 5.75 2.60
N ASN A 360 -25.01 5.24 3.82
CA ASN A 360 -24.00 4.36 4.40
C ASN A 360 -23.73 3.07 3.57
N LEU A 361 -24.67 2.63 2.75
CA LEU A 361 -24.46 1.52 1.82
C LEU A 361 -23.63 1.90 0.56
N ASN A 362 -23.46 3.20 0.29
CA ASN A 362 -22.59 3.66 -0.79
C ASN A 362 -21.13 3.70 -0.28
N ARG A 363 -20.42 2.59 -0.51
CA ARG A 363 -19.02 2.42 -0.12
C ARG A 363 -18.09 2.87 -1.23
N THR A 364 -16.89 3.28 -0.87
CA THR A 364 -15.78 3.57 -1.81
C THR A 364 -16.12 4.64 -2.85
N VAL A 365 -16.95 5.61 -2.43
CA VAL A 365 -17.44 6.68 -3.31
C VAL A 365 -16.31 7.59 -3.75
N GLY A 366 -16.22 7.91 -5.03
CA GLY A 366 -15.17 8.75 -5.63
C GLY A 366 -13.97 7.96 -6.17
N THR A 367 -13.87 6.66 -5.86
CA THR A 367 -12.71 5.86 -6.24
C THR A 367 -12.71 5.45 -7.72
N MET A 368 -13.86 5.01 -8.27
CA MET A 368 -13.95 4.75 -9.72
C MET A 368 -13.73 6.03 -10.54
N LEU A 369 -14.30 7.15 -10.09
CA LEU A 369 -14.08 8.45 -10.72
C LEU A 369 -12.58 8.81 -10.70
N SER A 370 -11.91 8.57 -9.59
CA SER A 370 -10.44 8.76 -9.47
C SER A 370 -9.67 7.86 -10.44
N GLY A 371 -10.10 6.63 -10.63
CA GLY A 371 -9.57 5.72 -11.64
C GLY A 371 -9.69 6.29 -13.06
N GLU A 372 -10.82 6.88 -13.40
CA GLU A 372 -11.04 7.53 -14.70
C GLU A 372 -10.16 8.78 -14.89
N VAL A 373 -9.92 9.55 -13.83
CA VAL A 373 -8.96 10.67 -13.88
C VAL A 373 -7.53 10.15 -14.05
N ALA A 374 -7.11 9.17 -13.25
CA ALA A 374 -5.75 8.61 -13.31
C ALA A 374 -5.41 7.98 -14.67
N LYS A 375 -6.37 7.29 -15.32
CA LYS A 375 -6.19 6.72 -16.66
C LYS A 375 -5.91 7.79 -17.73
N ARG A 376 -6.49 8.99 -17.60
CA ARG A 376 -6.39 10.07 -18.61
C ARG A 376 -5.27 11.05 -18.32
N TYR A 377 -5.04 11.33 -17.05
CA TYR A 377 -4.18 12.44 -16.61
C TYR A 377 -3.02 11.98 -15.70
N GLY A 378 -2.84 10.67 -15.50
CA GLY A 378 -1.81 10.11 -14.64
C GLY A 378 -1.91 10.58 -13.18
N HIS A 379 -0.79 10.58 -12.47
CA HIS A 379 -0.71 11.03 -11.09
C HIS A 379 -0.93 12.55 -10.93
N ALA A 380 -0.57 13.34 -11.94
CA ALA A 380 -0.78 14.79 -11.92
C ALA A 380 -2.26 15.17 -11.83
N GLY A 381 -3.15 14.32 -12.35
CA GLY A 381 -4.60 14.52 -12.29
C GLY A 381 -5.07 15.76 -13.04
N LEU A 382 -6.16 16.34 -12.55
CA LEU A 382 -6.75 17.59 -13.05
C LEU A 382 -6.34 18.77 -12.17
N PRO A 383 -6.44 20.03 -12.67
CA PRO A 383 -6.28 21.21 -11.84
C PRO A 383 -7.20 21.21 -10.62
N ASP A 384 -6.78 21.84 -9.54
CA ASP A 384 -7.54 21.92 -8.29
C ASP A 384 -9.00 22.30 -8.52
N ASP A 385 -9.90 21.56 -7.86
CA ASP A 385 -11.34 21.83 -7.85
C ASP A 385 -12.00 21.82 -9.24
N THR A 386 -11.46 21.02 -10.16
CA THR A 386 -12.07 20.82 -11.48
C THR A 386 -13.37 20.02 -11.39
N ILE A 387 -13.42 19.02 -10.49
CA ILE A 387 -14.62 18.24 -10.19
C ILE A 387 -14.98 18.47 -8.73
N HIS A 388 -16.05 19.22 -8.48
CA HIS A 388 -16.54 19.48 -7.12
C HIS A 388 -17.84 18.73 -6.86
N ILE A 389 -17.83 17.82 -5.89
CA ILE A 389 -18.96 16.98 -5.53
C ILE A 389 -19.38 17.28 -4.11
N GLN A 390 -20.59 17.86 -3.93
CA GLN A 390 -21.18 17.96 -2.62
C GLN A 390 -22.02 16.70 -2.34
N LEU A 391 -21.56 15.91 -1.39
CA LEU A 391 -22.32 14.76 -0.90
C LEU A 391 -23.16 15.15 0.30
N GLN A 392 -24.42 14.69 0.36
CA GLN A 392 -25.33 14.97 1.46
C GLN A 392 -25.83 13.67 2.09
N GLY A 393 -25.53 13.46 3.36
CA GLY A 393 -25.94 12.29 4.13
C GLY A 393 -24.79 11.60 4.86
N THR A 394 -24.91 10.30 5.09
CA THR A 394 -23.86 9.47 5.73
C THR A 394 -23.18 8.61 4.67
N ALA A 395 -21.90 8.87 4.42
CA ALA A 395 -21.13 8.07 3.47
C ALA A 395 -20.70 6.73 4.09
N GLY A 396 -20.69 5.68 3.27
CA GLY A 396 -20.19 4.37 3.67
C GLY A 396 -18.66 4.33 3.79
N GLN A 397 -18.14 3.13 4.12
CA GLN A 397 -16.71 2.90 4.29
C GLN A 397 -15.91 3.30 3.04
N SER A 398 -14.68 3.77 3.27
CA SER A 398 -13.71 4.14 2.22
C SER A 398 -14.19 5.27 1.28
N ALA A 399 -15.08 6.17 1.74
CA ALA A 399 -15.43 7.34 0.95
C ALA A 399 -14.18 8.19 0.65
N GLY A 400 -13.98 8.56 -0.62
CA GLY A 400 -12.79 9.29 -1.07
C GLY A 400 -11.50 8.44 -1.06
N ALA A 401 -11.57 7.11 -1.01
CA ALA A 401 -10.39 6.28 -1.11
C ALA A 401 -9.68 6.51 -2.45
N PHE A 402 -8.35 6.65 -2.40
CA PHE A 402 -7.48 6.93 -3.57
C PHE A 402 -7.90 8.16 -4.40
N LEU A 403 -8.54 9.15 -3.78
CA LEU A 403 -9.09 10.31 -4.48
C LEU A 403 -8.00 11.06 -5.24
N ALA A 404 -8.16 11.17 -6.56
CA ALA A 404 -7.19 11.76 -7.46
C ALA A 404 -7.19 13.30 -7.40
N ALA A 405 -6.07 13.92 -7.78
CA ALA A 405 -5.94 15.37 -7.88
C ALA A 405 -7.00 15.97 -8.82
N GLY A 406 -7.54 17.13 -8.45
CA GLY A 406 -8.59 17.85 -9.16
C GLY A 406 -10.02 17.47 -8.74
N ILE A 407 -10.19 16.43 -7.90
CA ILE A 407 -11.50 16.06 -7.36
C ILE A 407 -11.62 16.59 -5.93
N THR A 408 -12.69 17.32 -5.66
CA THR A 408 -13.09 17.75 -4.31
C THR A 408 -14.40 17.05 -3.92
N ILE A 409 -14.38 16.35 -2.77
CA ILE A 409 -15.58 15.83 -2.09
C ILE A 409 -15.86 16.71 -0.88
N ASP A 410 -17.00 17.41 -0.88
CA ASP A 410 -17.55 18.17 0.26
C ASP A 410 -18.73 17.36 0.85
N LEU A 411 -18.47 16.59 1.89
CA LEU A 411 -19.46 15.78 2.57
C LEU A 411 -20.15 16.61 3.68
N VAL A 412 -21.41 16.95 3.44
CA VAL A 412 -22.30 17.57 4.43
C VAL A 412 -23.02 16.44 5.15
N GLY A 413 -22.48 16.03 6.27
CA GLY A 413 -22.94 14.87 7.03
C GLY A 413 -21.78 14.14 7.70
N GLU A 414 -21.78 12.80 7.66
CA GLU A 414 -20.84 11.95 8.38
C GLU A 414 -20.20 10.93 7.45
N GLY A 415 -18.96 10.56 7.72
CA GLY A 415 -18.24 9.47 7.04
C GLY A 415 -18.06 8.27 7.96
N ASN A 416 -18.07 7.07 7.38
CA ASN A 416 -17.74 5.83 8.08
C ASN A 416 -16.21 5.64 8.19
N ASP A 417 -15.72 4.42 8.46
CA ASP A 417 -14.30 4.10 8.52
C ASP A 417 -13.59 4.28 7.18
N TYR A 418 -12.28 4.46 7.22
CA TYR A 418 -11.36 4.49 6.06
C TYR A 418 -11.59 5.66 5.10
N VAL A 419 -12.22 6.75 5.52
CA VAL A 419 -12.36 7.95 4.69
C VAL A 419 -11.00 8.45 4.22
N GLY A 420 -10.84 8.67 2.92
CA GLY A 420 -9.60 9.16 2.34
C GLY A 420 -8.43 8.17 2.38
N LYS A 421 -8.66 6.89 2.59
CA LYS A 421 -7.62 5.84 2.48
C LYS A 421 -6.86 6.01 1.17
N GLY A 422 -5.52 6.10 1.23
CA GLY A 422 -4.70 6.25 0.02
C GLY A 422 -4.95 7.54 -0.77
N LEU A 423 -5.45 8.60 -0.15
CA LEU A 423 -5.70 9.90 -0.80
C LEU A 423 -4.53 10.27 -1.72
N SER A 424 -4.81 10.53 -3.00
CA SER A 424 -3.82 10.61 -4.08
C SER A 424 -3.83 11.99 -4.76
N GLY A 425 -4.05 13.06 -4.00
CA GLY A 425 -3.99 14.45 -4.48
C GLY A 425 -5.32 15.19 -4.47
N GLY A 426 -6.45 14.51 -4.26
CA GLY A 426 -7.76 15.16 -4.14
C GLY A 426 -7.97 15.90 -2.83
N ARG A 427 -9.14 16.51 -2.70
CA ARG A 427 -9.54 17.24 -1.49
C ARG A 427 -10.79 16.62 -0.87
N ILE A 428 -10.76 16.39 0.45
CA ILE A 428 -11.89 15.91 1.23
C ILE A 428 -12.26 16.94 2.28
N ILE A 429 -13.52 17.32 2.33
CA ILE A 429 -14.09 18.20 3.34
C ILE A 429 -15.25 17.44 3.97
N VAL A 430 -15.25 17.29 5.30
CA VAL A 430 -16.36 16.69 6.04
C VAL A 430 -16.80 17.67 7.11
N ARG A 431 -18.07 18.01 7.08
CA ARG A 431 -18.65 19.01 7.99
C ARG A 431 -20.08 18.64 8.37
N PRO A 432 -20.52 18.99 9.61
CA PRO A 432 -21.86 18.71 10.05
C PRO A 432 -22.92 19.34 9.13
N ASN A 433 -24.11 18.76 9.11
CA ASN A 433 -25.28 19.36 8.51
C ASN A 433 -25.60 20.72 9.20
N THR A 434 -26.14 21.68 8.47
CA THR A 434 -26.56 22.99 8.98
C THR A 434 -27.61 22.92 10.09
N GLU A 435 -28.34 21.81 10.18
CA GLU A 435 -29.31 21.55 11.25
C GLU A 435 -28.71 21.01 12.54
N PHE A 436 -27.42 20.61 12.51
CA PHE A 436 -26.70 20.12 13.68
C PHE A 436 -26.61 21.20 14.76
N ARG A 437 -27.00 20.87 16.00
CA ARG A 437 -27.06 21.79 17.15
C ARG A 437 -25.99 21.55 18.21
N GLY A 438 -25.19 20.50 18.03
CA GLY A 438 -24.10 20.15 18.94
C GLY A 438 -22.81 20.94 18.66
N TRP A 439 -21.79 20.67 19.45
CA TRP A 439 -20.44 21.17 19.24
C TRP A 439 -19.65 20.14 18.41
N ALA A 440 -19.08 20.55 17.30
CA ALA A 440 -18.33 19.65 16.42
C ALA A 440 -17.15 18.98 17.15
N VAL A 441 -16.48 19.72 18.03
CA VAL A 441 -15.35 19.23 18.83
C VAL A 441 -15.68 18.07 19.79
N ASP A 442 -16.94 17.87 20.08
CA ASP A 442 -17.43 16.83 21.00
C ASP A 442 -18.09 15.66 20.25
N ASN A 443 -18.14 15.72 18.92
CA ASN A 443 -18.85 14.75 18.11
C ASN A 443 -17.96 14.10 17.05
N ILE A 444 -18.03 12.76 16.95
CA ILE A 444 -17.37 12.00 15.91
C ILE A 444 -18.04 12.28 14.58
N ILE A 445 -17.27 12.69 13.56
CA ILE A 445 -17.77 12.98 12.22
C ILE A 445 -17.26 11.98 11.17
N VAL A 446 -16.15 11.31 11.45
CA VAL A 446 -15.60 10.23 10.63
C VAL A 446 -15.14 9.08 11.53
N GLY A 447 -15.22 7.86 11.02
CA GLY A 447 -14.85 6.64 11.76
C GLY A 447 -13.34 6.47 11.96
N ASN A 448 -12.92 5.20 11.99
CA ASN A 448 -11.52 4.82 12.27
C ASN A 448 -10.66 4.79 10.99
N THR A 449 -9.35 4.82 11.20
CA THR A 449 -8.33 4.59 10.15
C THR A 449 -8.48 5.53 8.94
N VAL A 450 -8.86 6.77 9.22
CA VAL A 450 -9.03 7.83 8.24
C VAL A 450 -7.67 8.25 7.68
N LEU A 451 -7.56 8.48 6.37
CA LEU A 451 -6.34 8.84 5.65
C LEU A 451 -5.22 7.78 5.72
N TYR A 452 -5.53 6.52 5.98
CA TYR A 452 -4.53 5.47 6.00
C TYR A 452 -3.75 5.39 4.70
N GLY A 453 -2.43 5.57 4.78
CA GLY A 453 -1.56 5.52 3.62
C GLY A 453 -1.80 6.64 2.60
N ALA A 454 -2.37 7.77 3.01
CA ALA A 454 -2.54 8.94 2.16
C ALA A 454 -1.18 9.47 1.66
N ILE A 455 -1.09 9.86 0.38
CA ILE A 455 0.16 10.18 -0.30
C ILE A 455 0.26 11.66 -0.64
N ALA A 456 -0.86 12.26 -1.02
CA ALA A 456 -0.95 13.67 -1.41
C ALA A 456 -2.40 14.14 -1.25
N GLY A 457 -2.63 15.46 -1.29
CA GLY A 457 -3.96 16.05 -1.21
C GLY A 457 -4.25 16.66 0.15
N GLU A 458 -5.50 17.00 0.37
CA GLU A 458 -5.92 17.79 1.54
C GLU A 458 -7.20 17.23 2.14
N ALA A 459 -7.29 17.27 3.47
CA ALA A 459 -8.48 16.82 4.17
C ALA A 459 -8.81 17.74 5.37
N PHE A 460 -10.08 18.11 5.48
CA PHE A 460 -10.60 19.04 6.49
C PHE A 460 -11.81 18.42 7.19
N PHE A 461 -11.66 18.10 8.48
CA PHE A 461 -12.69 17.42 9.27
C PHE A 461 -13.19 18.33 10.40
N ASN A 462 -14.39 18.84 10.28
CA ASN A 462 -15.05 19.66 11.31
C ASN A 462 -15.76 18.75 12.31
N GLY A 463 -15.00 18.12 13.16
CA GLY A 463 -15.41 17.16 14.17
C GLY A 463 -14.27 16.22 14.55
N VAL A 464 -14.58 15.23 15.37
CA VAL A 464 -13.64 14.25 15.89
C VAL A 464 -13.54 13.06 14.95
N ALA A 465 -12.33 12.58 14.70
CA ALA A 465 -12.08 11.30 14.02
C ALA A 465 -11.94 10.18 15.06
N GLY A 466 -12.23 8.94 14.62
CA GLY A 466 -11.98 7.75 15.41
C GLY A 466 -10.48 7.45 15.59
N GLU A 467 -10.17 6.20 15.89
CA GLU A 467 -8.80 5.75 16.11
C GLU A 467 -7.98 5.65 14.80
N ARG A 468 -6.65 5.68 14.92
CA ARG A 468 -5.69 5.48 13.82
C ARG A 468 -5.80 6.50 12.68
N PHE A 469 -6.06 7.74 13.03
CA PHE A 469 -6.08 8.85 12.08
C PHE A 469 -4.69 9.09 11.47
N ALA A 470 -4.62 9.27 10.15
CA ALA A 470 -3.41 9.57 9.39
C ALA A 470 -2.26 8.55 9.56
N VAL A 471 -2.57 7.30 9.92
CA VAL A 471 -1.59 6.22 9.96
C VAL A 471 -0.96 6.03 8.59
N ARG A 472 0.37 5.99 8.52
CA ARG A 472 1.13 5.87 7.25
C ARG A 472 0.89 7.00 6.25
N ASN A 473 0.44 8.18 6.69
CA ASN A 473 0.41 9.35 5.83
C ASN A 473 1.83 9.67 5.34
N SER A 474 1.99 9.85 4.03
CA SER A 474 3.27 10.08 3.36
C SER A 474 3.38 11.47 2.70
N GLY A 475 2.29 12.27 2.66
CA GLY A 475 2.35 13.58 2.02
C GLY A 475 1.05 14.39 2.04
N ALA A 476 -0.06 13.83 2.52
CA ALA A 476 -1.30 14.58 2.61
C ALA A 476 -1.29 15.59 3.77
N THR A 477 -2.00 16.70 3.59
CA THR A 477 -2.26 17.69 4.63
C THR A 477 -3.65 17.47 5.23
N ALA A 478 -3.73 17.32 6.54
CA ALA A 478 -4.99 17.03 7.23
C ALA A 478 -5.21 17.93 8.44
N ILE A 479 -6.43 18.42 8.61
CA ILE A 479 -6.86 19.19 9.78
C ILE A 479 -8.11 18.54 10.37
N VAL A 480 -8.08 18.28 11.69
CA VAL A 480 -9.16 17.63 12.44
C VAL A 480 -9.36 18.27 13.80
N GLU A 481 -10.58 18.24 14.35
CA GLU A 481 -10.89 18.90 15.63
C GLU A 481 -10.64 18.01 16.87
N GLY A 482 -10.30 16.77 16.68
CA GLY A 482 -9.91 15.78 17.69
C GLY A 482 -9.77 14.40 17.08
N LEU A 483 -9.15 13.47 17.79
CA LEU A 483 -8.97 12.10 17.31
C LEU A 483 -8.76 11.10 18.47
N GLY A 484 -9.02 9.83 18.17
CA GLY A 484 -8.83 8.71 19.10
C GLY A 484 -7.38 8.27 19.24
N ASP A 485 -7.19 7.03 19.71
CA ASP A 485 -5.88 6.43 19.95
C ASP A 485 -5.10 6.22 18.63
N HIS A 486 -3.76 6.19 18.72
CA HIS A 486 -2.85 5.82 17.62
C HIS A 486 -2.81 6.79 16.42
N GLY A 487 -3.09 8.07 16.62
CA GLY A 487 -2.97 9.08 15.56
C GLY A 487 -1.54 9.21 15.04
N CYS A 488 -1.37 9.40 13.72
CA CYS A 488 -0.09 9.56 13.03
C CYS A 488 0.92 8.42 13.21
N GLU A 489 0.48 7.20 13.60
CA GLU A 489 1.39 6.05 13.67
C GLU A 489 2.07 5.78 12.32
N TYR A 490 3.38 5.51 12.36
CA TYR A 490 4.18 5.22 11.16
C TYR A 490 4.08 6.26 10.04
N MET A 491 3.67 7.47 10.34
CA MET A 491 3.63 8.57 9.36
C MET A 491 5.04 8.84 8.82
N THR A 492 5.17 9.04 7.51
CA THR A 492 6.45 9.22 6.81
C THR A 492 6.56 10.56 6.07
N GLY A 493 5.49 11.34 6.01
CA GLY A 493 5.45 12.64 5.34
C GLY A 493 4.12 13.34 5.54
N GLY A 494 3.98 14.54 4.98
CA GLY A 494 2.77 15.34 5.08
C GLY A 494 2.67 16.17 6.37
N THR A 495 1.52 16.81 6.56
CA THR A 495 1.26 17.70 7.70
C THR A 495 -0.09 17.40 8.33
N VAL A 496 -0.13 17.20 9.64
CA VAL A 496 -1.37 16.97 10.39
C VAL A 496 -1.55 18.07 11.44
N VAL A 497 -2.74 18.66 11.50
CA VAL A 497 -3.12 19.64 12.53
C VAL A 497 -4.30 19.12 13.34
N VAL A 498 -4.14 18.99 14.64
CA VAL A 498 -5.18 18.56 15.57
C VAL A 498 -5.56 19.74 16.46
N LEU A 499 -6.81 20.19 16.35
CA LEU A 499 -7.33 21.38 17.05
C LEU A 499 -7.94 21.07 18.43
N GLY A 500 -7.91 19.81 18.84
CA GLY A 500 -8.49 19.35 20.11
C GLY A 500 -7.75 18.16 20.70
N ASP A 501 -8.45 17.37 21.49
CA ASP A 501 -7.86 16.26 22.23
C ASP A 501 -7.42 15.11 21.30
N THR A 502 -6.36 14.41 21.71
CA THR A 502 -5.88 13.17 21.10
C THR A 502 -6.08 12.00 22.07
N GLY A 503 -6.21 10.79 21.52
CA GLY A 503 -6.06 9.56 22.29
C GLY A 503 -4.59 9.25 22.61
N ARG A 504 -4.33 8.02 23.08
CA ARG A 504 -3.01 7.52 23.50
C ARG A 504 -2.15 7.11 22.30
N ASN A 505 -0.85 6.97 22.56
CA ASN A 505 0.14 6.41 21.62
C ASN A 505 0.24 7.19 20.29
N PHE A 506 -0.01 8.49 20.34
CA PHE A 506 0.14 9.36 19.18
C PHE A 506 1.59 9.33 18.65
N ALA A 507 1.78 9.35 17.33
CA ALA A 507 3.07 9.36 16.63
C ALA A 507 3.97 8.12 16.87
N ALA A 508 3.45 6.98 17.34
CA ALA A 508 4.24 5.76 17.45
C ALA A 508 4.85 5.35 16.10
N GLY A 509 6.18 5.16 16.05
CA GLY A 509 6.88 4.79 14.83
C GLY A 509 6.87 5.87 13.72
N MET A 510 6.49 7.10 14.02
CA MET A 510 6.51 8.21 13.08
C MET A 510 7.95 8.53 12.67
N SER A 511 8.26 8.45 11.38
CA SER A 511 9.60 8.63 10.83
C SER A 511 9.74 9.85 9.90
N GLY A 512 8.64 10.51 9.56
CA GLY A 512 8.66 11.70 8.70
C GLY A 512 7.37 12.50 8.77
N GLY A 513 7.36 13.68 8.15
CA GLY A 513 6.27 14.64 8.24
C GLY A 513 6.27 15.44 9.56
N VAL A 514 5.26 16.28 9.73
CA VAL A 514 5.10 17.13 10.91
C VAL A 514 3.65 17.10 11.40
N ALA A 515 3.46 17.03 12.73
CA ALA A 515 2.14 17.22 13.31
C ALA A 515 2.13 18.42 14.28
N TYR A 516 1.03 19.16 14.30
CA TYR A 516 0.77 20.26 15.25
C TYR A 516 -0.46 19.91 16.07
N VAL A 517 -0.33 19.85 17.39
CA VAL A 517 -1.40 19.45 18.30
C VAL A 517 -1.69 20.59 19.26
N TYR A 518 -2.95 21.02 19.32
CA TYR A 518 -3.39 22.04 20.30
C TYR A 518 -3.52 21.42 21.68
N ASP A 519 -2.66 21.82 22.60
CA ASP A 519 -2.57 21.33 23.97
C ASP A 519 -2.71 22.45 25.02
N PRO A 520 -3.92 22.96 25.22
CA PRO A 520 -4.13 24.04 26.18
C PRO A 520 -3.91 23.63 27.65
N LYS A 521 -3.92 22.31 27.95
CA LYS A 521 -3.78 21.75 29.29
C LYS A 521 -2.36 21.32 29.63
N GLY A 522 -1.49 21.16 28.63
CA GLY A 522 -0.12 20.64 28.82
C GLY A 522 -0.07 19.12 29.10
N GLU A 523 -1.05 18.37 28.62
CA GLU A 523 -1.18 16.93 28.87
C GLU A 523 -0.76 16.05 27.69
N PHE A 524 -0.50 16.63 26.54
CA PHE A 524 -0.25 15.88 25.28
C PHE A 524 0.98 14.99 25.36
N GLU A 525 2.04 15.39 26.04
CA GLU A 525 3.26 14.57 26.20
C GLU A 525 2.96 13.18 26.76
N GLN A 526 1.99 13.06 27.68
CA GLN A 526 1.58 11.78 28.28
C GLN A 526 0.84 10.86 27.27
N ARG A 527 0.31 11.44 26.19
CA ARG A 527 -0.44 10.73 25.16
C ARG A 527 0.41 10.43 23.92
N CYS A 528 1.58 11.07 23.78
CA CYS A 528 2.48 10.94 22.65
C CYS A 528 3.54 9.86 22.89
N ASN A 529 3.83 9.06 21.87
CA ASN A 529 4.97 8.15 21.88
C ASN A 529 6.23 8.91 21.44
N THR A 530 7.04 9.34 22.38
CA THR A 530 8.21 10.18 22.13
C THR A 530 9.48 9.39 21.74
N THR A 531 9.39 8.07 21.49
CA THR A 531 10.56 7.23 21.20
C THR A 531 11.32 7.69 19.95
N MET A 532 10.61 8.18 18.94
CA MET A 532 11.20 8.58 17.63
C MET A 532 10.94 10.05 17.29
N VAL A 533 10.27 10.81 18.15
CA VAL A 533 9.89 12.20 17.86
C VAL A 533 10.30 13.14 18.98
N ASN A 534 10.57 14.39 18.61
CA ASN A 534 10.75 15.51 19.52
C ASN A 534 9.45 16.31 19.61
N LEU A 535 9.15 16.81 20.80
CA LEU A 535 8.06 17.76 21.05
C LEU A 535 8.65 19.17 21.16
N GLU A 536 8.22 20.05 20.28
CA GLU A 536 8.72 21.43 20.19
C GLU A 536 7.57 22.42 20.33
N ARG A 537 7.86 23.61 20.85
CA ARG A 537 6.88 24.70 20.90
C ARG A 537 6.82 25.40 19.52
N VAL A 538 5.63 25.78 19.10
CA VAL A 538 5.47 26.63 17.92
C VAL A 538 5.87 28.07 18.26
N LEU A 539 7.03 28.47 17.80
CA LEU A 539 7.59 29.79 18.00
C LEU A 539 6.87 30.82 17.10
N SER A 540 6.92 32.12 17.48
CA SER A 540 6.54 33.17 16.54
C SER A 540 7.54 33.26 15.39
N THR A 541 7.12 33.77 14.26
CA THR A 541 8.00 34.00 13.09
C THR A 541 9.26 34.77 13.47
N LYS A 542 9.12 35.78 14.35
CA LYS A 542 10.25 36.55 14.85
C LYS A 542 11.20 35.75 15.75
N GLU A 543 10.68 34.90 16.62
CA GLU A 543 11.49 34.03 17.50
C GLU A 543 12.17 32.90 16.75
N GLN A 544 11.51 32.39 15.72
CA GLN A 544 12.05 31.31 14.88
C GLN A 544 13.20 31.85 14.00
N GLY A 545 13.10 33.05 13.44
CA GLY A 545 14.09 33.63 12.55
C GLY A 545 14.43 32.68 11.40
N ASP A 546 15.71 32.63 11.01
CA ASP A 546 16.19 31.75 9.95
C ASP A 546 16.37 30.29 10.40
N LYS A 547 16.06 29.99 11.67
CA LYS A 547 16.22 28.65 12.20
C LYS A 547 15.10 27.73 11.73
N SER A 548 15.47 26.74 10.96
CA SER A 548 14.75 25.47 10.78
C SER A 548 13.37 25.49 10.10
N THR A 549 13.23 26.18 8.96
CA THR A 549 12.06 26.05 8.09
C THR A 549 12.33 25.24 6.81
N TRP A 550 13.41 24.45 6.83
CA TRP A 550 13.81 23.65 5.65
C TRP A 550 12.77 22.57 5.26
N HIS A 551 11.88 22.19 6.17
CA HIS A 551 10.79 21.26 5.89
C HIS A 551 9.58 21.91 5.22
N ALA A 552 9.55 23.24 5.15
CA ALA A 552 8.45 24.03 4.61
C ALA A 552 8.94 24.91 3.48
N GLN A 553 8.99 24.36 2.28
CA GLN A 553 9.08 25.16 1.07
C GLN A 553 7.67 25.47 0.58
N THR A 554 7.39 26.75 0.36
CA THR A 554 6.19 27.14 -0.38
C THR A 554 6.33 26.78 -1.86
N ARG A 555 5.21 26.76 -2.59
CA ARG A 555 5.21 26.60 -4.04
C ARG A 555 6.08 27.63 -4.77
N ASP A 556 6.33 28.79 -4.14
CA ASP A 556 7.08 29.92 -4.70
C ASP A 556 8.55 29.96 -4.23
N GLY A 557 9.01 28.92 -3.51
CA GLY A 557 10.41 28.82 -3.03
C GLY A 557 10.73 29.65 -1.79
N GLU A 558 9.77 30.40 -1.25
CA GLU A 558 9.93 31.13 0.01
C GLU A 558 9.75 30.19 1.21
N ARG A 559 10.50 30.43 2.27
CA ARG A 559 10.42 29.65 3.52
C ARG A 559 9.37 30.25 4.45
N GLU A 560 8.37 29.46 4.81
CA GLU A 560 7.40 29.83 5.83
C GLU A 560 7.86 29.39 7.23
N SER A 561 7.56 30.19 8.25
CA SER A 561 7.71 29.78 9.65
C SER A 561 6.61 28.77 10.03
N ASP A 562 6.85 27.99 11.10
CA ASP A 562 5.83 27.10 11.66
C ASP A 562 4.53 27.84 12.00
N GLU A 563 4.64 29.06 12.52
CA GLU A 563 3.50 29.94 12.80
C GLU A 563 2.70 30.26 11.54
N MET A 564 3.37 30.65 10.45
CA MET A 564 2.70 30.99 9.18
C MET A 564 1.99 29.77 8.59
N ILE A 565 2.65 28.61 8.56
CA ILE A 565 2.08 27.35 8.08
C ILE A 565 0.83 26.99 8.89
N LEU A 566 0.97 26.94 10.21
CA LEU A 566 -0.11 26.55 11.11
C LEU A 566 -1.32 27.49 10.99
N LYS A 567 -1.07 28.80 11.01
CA LYS A 567 -2.14 29.81 10.86
C LYS A 567 -2.87 29.66 9.53
N ARG A 568 -2.14 29.56 8.43
CA ARG A 568 -2.70 29.35 7.09
C ARG A 568 -3.54 28.07 7.00
N LEU A 569 -3.11 26.99 7.62
CA LEU A 569 -3.86 25.74 7.62
C LEU A 569 -5.16 25.84 8.42
N ILE A 570 -5.14 26.53 9.57
CA ILE A 570 -6.34 26.77 10.38
C ILE A 570 -7.31 27.72 9.66
N GLU A 571 -6.81 28.76 8.98
CA GLU A 571 -7.62 29.66 8.14
C GLU A 571 -8.30 28.90 7.00
N ARG A 572 -7.59 27.99 6.34
CA ARG A 572 -8.16 27.12 5.30
C ARG A 572 -9.20 26.16 5.87
N HIS A 573 -8.96 25.60 7.04
CA HIS A 573 -9.95 24.75 7.72
C HIS A 573 -11.24 25.53 8.01
N PHE A 574 -11.12 26.72 8.57
CA PHE A 574 -12.27 27.58 8.78
C PHE A 574 -13.00 27.91 7.48
N LYS A 575 -12.26 28.28 6.43
CA LYS A 575 -12.83 28.60 5.11
C LYS A 575 -13.64 27.46 4.52
N HIS A 576 -13.14 26.23 4.60
CA HIS A 576 -13.80 25.07 4.00
C HIS A 576 -14.94 24.50 4.84
N THR A 577 -14.84 24.58 6.16
CA THR A 577 -15.76 23.87 7.06
C THR A 577 -16.69 24.78 7.86
N GLY A 578 -16.35 26.06 8.02
CA GLY A 578 -17.03 26.98 8.93
C GLY A 578 -16.79 26.68 10.42
N SER A 579 -15.69 25.98 10.75
CA SER A 579 -15.36 25.53 12.10
C SER A 579 -15.35 26.66 13.13
N THR A 580 -16.20 26.58 14.13
CA THR A 580 -16.22 27.50 15.26
C THR A 580 -14.92 27.40 16.08
N ARG A 581 -14.36 26.19 16.21
CA ARG A 581 -13.09 25.96 16.90
C ARG A 581 -11.95 26.69 16.22
N ALA A 582 -11.80 26.52 14.91
CA ALA A 582 -10.77 27.21 14.12
C ALA A 582 -10.91 28.73 14.22
N ARG A 583 -12.14 29.26 14.13
CA ARG A 583 -12.41 30.67 14.29
C ARG A 583 -11.94 31.22 15.64
N ASN A 584 -12.32 30.56 16.75
CA ASN A 584 -11.93 30.97 18.09
C ASN A 584 -10.41 30.98 18.29
N LEU A 585 -9.69 30.01 17.71
CA LEU A 585 -8.23 29.95 17.75
C LEU A 585 -7.59 31.12 16.96
N LEU A 586 -8.16 31.47 15.82
CA LEU A 586 -7.68 32.59 14.99
C LEU A 586 -7.98 33.94 15.60
N ASP A 587 -9.16 34.11 16.21
CA ASP A 587 -9.56 35.37 16.87
C ASP A 587 -8.67 35.71 18.09
N ASP A 588 -8.10 34.66 18.75
CA ASP A 588 -7.15 34.79 19.86
C ASP A 588 -5.78 34.18 19.52
N TRP A 589 -5.27 34.48 18.32
CA TRP A 589 -4.07 33.80 17.77
C TRP A 589 -2.83 33.94 18.67
N ALA A 590 -2.61 35.13 19.22
CA ALA A 590 -1.44 35.42 20.07
C ALA A 590 -1.34 34.46 21.28
N ASN A 591 -2.47 34.13 21.90
CA ASN A 591 -2.54 33.22 23.03
C ASN A 591 -2.66 31.75 22.58
N SER A 592 -3.28 31.47 21.44
CA SER A 592 -3.52 30.11 20.91
C SER A 592 -2.25 29.48 20.37
N ARG A 593 -1.43 30.22 19.60
CA ARG A 593 -0.20 29.74 18.99
C ARG A 593 0.74 29.04 19.99
N GLY A 594 0.99 29.69 21.12
CA GLY A 594 1.91 29.17 22.14
C GLY A 594 1.45 27.91 22.86
N LYS A 595 0.20 27.47 22.61
CA LYS A 595 -0.38 26.22 23.14
C LYS A 595 -0.31 25.07 22.15
N PHE A 596 0.21 25.29 20.93
CA PHE A 596 0.47 24.21 20.00
C PHE A 596 1.81 23.55 20.26
N VAL A 597 1.81 22.23 20.22
CA VAL A 597 3.00 21.39 20.26
C VAL A 597 3.26 20.87 18.86
N LYS A 598 4.48 21.07 18.36
CA LYS A 598 4.99 20.50 17.11
C LYS A 598 5.61 19.15 17.41
N VAL A 599 5.14 18.11 16.73
CA VAL A 599 5.68 16.76 16.76
C VAL A 599 6.58 16.57 15.56
N PHE A 600 7.89 16.37 15.78
CA PHE A 600 8.89 16.35 14.72
C PHE A 600 9.80 15.12 14.86
N PRO A 601 9.79 14.16 13.90
CA PRO A 601 10.64 12.97 13.98
C PRO A 601 12.13 13.32 13.95
N THR A 602 12.89 12.71 14.85
CA THR A 602 14.30 13.04 15.10
C THR A 602 15.19 12.81 13.88
N GLU A 603 15.08 11.63 13.25
CA GLU A 603 15.87 11.29 12.06
C GLU A 603 15.45 12.10 10.83
N TYR A 604 14.16 12.40 10.69
CA TYR A 604 13.65 13.24 9.62
C TYR A 604 14.19 14.67 9.72
N LYS A 605 14.18 15.23 10.94
CA LYS A 605 14.77 16.55 11.22
C LYS A 605 16.24 16.59 10.83
N ARG A 606 17.03 15.59 11.25
CA ARG A 606 18.45 15.47 10.91
C ARG A 606 18.68 15.40 9.39
N ALA A 607 17.91 14.55 8.68
CA ALA A 607 18.06 14.40 7.24
C ALA A 607 17.75 15.70 6.47
N LEU A 608 16.72 16.44 6.91
CA LEU A 608 16.38 17.74 6.33
C LEU A 608 17.47 18.79 6.58
N GLU A 609 18.08 18.79 7.78
CA GLU A 609 19.23 19.66 8.11
C GLU A 609 20.42 19.35 7.20
N GLU A 610 20.78 18.09 7.04
CA GLU A 610 21.87 17.66 6.17
C GLU A 610 21.63 18.07 4.72
N MET A 611 20.44 17.84 4.19
CA MET A 611 20.06 18.24 2.83
C MET A 611 20.12 19.76 2.64
N HIS A 612 19.69 20.53 3.64
CA HIS A 612 19.76 22.00 3.60
C HIS A 612 21.20 22.48 3.57
N ASN A 613 22.05 21.95 4.44
CA ASN A 613 23.45 22.35 4.52
C ASN A 613 24.19 22.02 3.22
N SER A 614 24.00 20.82 2.66
CA SER A 614 24.57 20.42 1.37
C SER A 614 24.13 21.34 0.22
N SER A 615 22.86 21.73 0.17
CA SER A 615 22.37 22.66 -0.86
C SER A 615 22.94 24.07 -0.72
N MET A 616 23.24 24.52 0.51
CA MET A 616 23.89 25.81 0.75
C MET A 616 25.38 25.79 0.38
N GLU A 617 26.08 24.67 0.63
CA GLU A 617 27.48 24.48 0.20
C GLU A 617 27.58 24.50 -1.33
N GLU A 618 26.74 23.73 -2.04
CA GLU A 618 26.69 23.75 -3.51
C GLU A 618 26.35 25.13 -4.10
N ALA A 619 25.48 25.91 -3.44
CA ALA A 619 25.15 27.25 -3.87
C ALA A 619 26.33 28.22 -3.68
N ASN A 620 27.07 28.09 -2.57
CA ASN A 620 28.27 28.90 -2.30
C ASN A 620 29.41 28.55 -3.27
N ASP A 621 29.64 27.27 -3.54
CA ASP A 621 30.65 26.81 -4.52
C ASP A 621 30.36 27.35 -5.94
N LYS A 622 29.08 27.38 -6.34
CA LYS A 622 28.66 27.96 -7.62
C LYS A 622 28.88 29.48 -7.67
N ILE A 623 28.73 30.18 -6.55
CA ILE A 623 28.98 31.63 -6.45
C ILE A 623 30.51 31.89 -6.52
N GLU A 624 31.33 31.08 -5.82
CA GLU A 624 32.79 31.20 -5.87
C GLU A 624 33.34 30.86 -7.27
N LEU A 625 32.76 29.90 -7.97
CA LEU A 625 33.16 29.56 -9.35
C LEU A 625 32.70 30.62 -10.39
N ALA A 626 31.73 31.46 -10.05
CA ALA A 626 31.18 32.51 -10.92
C ALA A 626 31.81 33.90 -10.65
N ALA A 627 32.53 34.05 -9.54
CA ALA A 627 33.30 35.26 -9.17
C ALA A 627 34.77 35.14 -9.59
#